data_1058e6e515bbc3b3af1aaf4ae2d94b36
#
_entry.id   1058e6e515bbc3b3af1aaf4ae2d94b36
#
_cell.length_a   1.000
_cell.length_b   1.000
_cell.length_c   1.000
_cell.angle_alpha   90.00
_cell.angle_beta   90.00
_cell.angle_gamma   90.00
#
_symmetry.space_group_name_H-M   'P 1'
#
loop_
_entity.id
_entity.type
_entity.pdbx_description
1 polymer ?
#
loop_
_entity_poly.entity_id
_entity_poly.type
_entity_poly.pdbx_seq_one_letter_code
_entity_poly.pdbx_strand_id
1 'polypeptide(L)'
;MSGLDPVIHPLNRFKICATLNAFGATQGGEVNREMKFAMLRDRTELSDASLSKQLGALEKAGYVTRFREYGTSRAKDSVWVALTEKGAVAFKGLSLIHI
;
A
#
# COMPACT_ATOMS: atom_id res chain seq x y z
N MET A 1 16.06 -2.67 -16.93
CA MET A 1 16.55 -1.37 -16.52
C MET A 1 16.82 -1.35 -15.03
N SER A 2 18.03 -1.01 -14.68
CA SER A 2 18.38 -0.87 -13.26
C SER A 2 17.56 0.29 -12.67
N GLY A 3 17.16 0.14 -11.43
CA GLY A 3 16.40 1.16 -10.72
C GLY A 3 14.89 1.00 -10.74
N LEU A 4 14.34 0.17 -11.61
CA LEU A 4 12.91 -0.12 -11.62
C LEU A 4 12.65 -1.39 -10.83
N ASP A 5 11.80 -1.28 -9.80
CA ASP A 5 11.40 -2.43 -9.02
C ASP A 5 10.29 -3.18 -9.76
N PRO A 6 10.51 -4.44 -10.14
CA PRO A 6 9.52 -5.17 -10.92
C PRO A 6 8.22 -5.47 -10.17
N VAL A 7 8.21 -5.38 -8.85
CA VAL A 7 7.00 -5.60 -8.07
C VAL A 7 6.15 -4.33 -7.99
N ILE A 8 6.77 -3.16 -7.88
CA ILE A 8 6.04 -1.88 -7.75
C ILE A 8 5.78 -1.24 -9.09
N HIS A 9 6.61 -1.51 -10.09
CA HIS A 9 6.56 -0.80 -11.39
C HIS A 9 5.23 -0.90 -12.14
N PRO A 10 4.46 -2.01 -12.14
CA PRO A 10 3.15 -1.97 -12.75
C PRO A 10 2.33 -0.81 -12.21
N LEU A 11 1.70 -0.06 -13.10
CA LEU A 11 1.05 1.21 -12.78
C LEU A 11 0.13 1.14 -11.56
N ASN A 12 -0.70 0.10 -11.46
CA ASN A 12 -1.64 -0.01 -10.33
C ASN A 12 -0.90 -0.17 -9.00
N ARG A 13 0.20 -0.91 -8.98
CA ARG A 13 0.99 -1.07 -7.76
C ARG A 13 1.70 0.21 -7.38
N PHE A 14 2.19 0.95 -8.39
CA PHE A 14 2.77 2.27 -8.17
C PHE A 14 1.75 3.22 -7.58
N LYS A 15 0.53 3.26 -8.11
CA LYS A 15 -0.56 4.10 -7.58
C LYS A 15 -0.86 3.78 -6.12
N ILE A 16 -0.90 2.49 -5.78
CA ILE A 16 -1.15 2.05 -4.40
C ILE A 16 -0.06 2.58 -3.47
N CYS A 17 1.21 2.35 -3.84
CA CYS A 17 2.33 2.78 -3.00
C CYS A 17 2.41 4.30 -2.90
N ALA A 18 2.15 5.01 -3.99
CA ALA A 18 2.13 6.48 -4.00
C ALA A 18 1.04 7.03 -3.08
N THR A 19 -0.14 6.42 -3.10
CA THR A 19 -1.26 6.84 -2.27
C THR A 19 -0.96 6.59 -0.78
N LEU A 20 -0.44 5.41 -0.45
CA LEU A 20 -0.05 5.09 0.92
C LEU A 20 1.04 6.04 1.42
N ASN A 21 2.03 6.30 0.60
CA ASN A 21 3.12 7.19 0.96
C ASN A 21 2.63 8.63 1.17
N ALA A 22 1.79 9.13 0.27
CA ALA A 22 1.24 10.48 0.36
C ALA A 22 0.36 10.67 1.61
N PHE A 23 -0.39 9.63 1.99
CA PHE A 23 -1.21 9.64 3.20
C PHE A 23 -0.35 9.56 4.47
N GLY A 24 0.89 9.10 4.36
CA GLY A 24 1.76 8.83 5.50
C GLY A 24 1.50 7.47 6.13
N ALA A 25 0.86 6.55 5.43
CA ALA A 25 0.59 5.20 5.91
C ALA A 25 1.83 4.33 5.74
N THR A 26 2.83 4.58 6.56
CA THR A 26 4.13 3.91 6.52
C THR A 26 4.51 3.40 7.90
N GLN A 27 5.34 2.37 7.94
CA GLN A 27 5.88 1.78 9.16
C GLN A 27 7.38 2.06 9.25
N GLY A 28 7.94 1.88 10.42
CA GLY A 28 9.37 2.07 10.65
C GLY A 28 9.78 3.47 11.08
N GLY A 29 8.84 4.42 11.15
CA GLY A 29 9.09 5.75 11.66
C GLY A 29 8.72 5.87 13.13
N GLU A 30 8.69 7.11 13.64
CA GLU A 30 8.30 7.36 15.03
C GLU A 30 6.85 7.00 15.30
N VAL A 31 5.98 7.20 14.30
CA VAL A 31 4.56 6.87 14.40
C VAL A 31 4.18 6.01 13.20
N ASN A 32 3.63 4.84 13.48
CA ASN A 32 3.07 3.99 12.43
C ASN A 32 1.64 4.44 12.15
N ARG A 33 1.32 4.61 10.87
CA ARG A 33 -0.04 4.92 10.42
C ARG A 33 -0.48 3.91 9.40
N GLU A 34 -1.78 3.68 9.35
CA GLU A 34 -2.40 2.78 8.38
C GLU A 34 -3.52 3.53 7.67
N MET A 35 -3.87 3.01 6.50
CA MET A 35 -4.95 3.55 5.70
C MET A 35 -6.02 2.48 5.52
N LYS A 36 -7.29 2.86 5.63
CA LYS A 36 -8.38 1.90 5.41
C LYS A 36 -8.39 1.45 3.94
N PHE A 37 -8.65 0.16 3.74
CA PHE A 37 -8.78 -0.43 2.40
C PHE A 37 -9.78 0.36 1.55
N ALA A 38 -10.95 0.70 2.11
CA ALA A 38 -11.97 1.43 1.37
C ALA A 38 -11.49 2.81 0.91
N MET A 39 -10.72 3.50 1.74
CA MET A 39 -10.15 4.80 1.37
C MET A 39 -9.10 4.63 0.27
N LEU A 40 -8.25 3.63 0.39
CA LEU A 40 -7.24 3.33 -0.62
C LEU A 40 -7.89 2.98 -1.96
N ARG A 41 -8.94 2.16 -1.92
CA ARG A 41 -9.72 1.82 -3.10
C ARG A 41 -10.26 3.07 -3.79
N ASP A 42 -10.89 3.95 -3.02
CA ASP A 42 -11.52 5.16 -3.57
C ASP A 42 -10.47 6.10 -4.18
N ARG A 43 -9.33 6.25 -3.53
CA ARG A 43 -8.27 7.13 -4.02
C ARG A 43 -7.54 6.59 -5.23
N THR A 44 -7.39 5.28 -5.34
CA THR A 44 -6.74 4.64 -6.50
C THR A 44 -7.70 4.39 -7.64
N GLU A 45 -9.00 4.47 -7.38
CA GLU A 45 -10.06 4.17 -8.36
C GLU A 45 -10.02 2.73 -8.86
N LEU A 46 -9.44 1.83 -8.08
CA LEU A 46 -9.41 0.40 -8.40
C LEU A 46 -10.65 -0.28 -7.85
N SER A 47 -11.04 -1.39 -8.46
CA SER A 47 -12.07 -2.24 -7.91
C SER A 47 -11.56 -2.97 -6.67
N ASP A 48 -12.46 -3.48 -5.83
CA ASP A 48 -12.08 -4.27 -4.66
C ASP A 48 -11.21 -5.46 -5.05
N ALA A 49 -11.60 -6.17 -6.11
CA ALA A 49 -10.87 -7.34 -6.58
C ALA A 49 -9.48 -6.98 -7.10
N SER A 50 -9.38 -5.92 -7.88
CA SER A 50 -8.11 -5.47 -8.43
C SER A 50 -7.17 -5.00 -7.32
N LEU A 51 -7.67 -4.17 -6.39
CA LEU A 51 -6.87 -3.68 -5.27
C LEU A 51 -6.38 -4.86 -4.41
N SER A 52 -7.27 -5.78 -4.06
CA SER A 52 -6.90 -6.93 -3.24
C SER A 52 -5.82 -7.78 -3.90
N LYS A 53 -5.95 -8.01 -5.21
CA LYS A 53 -4.95 -8.77 -5.98
C LYS A 53 -3.59 -8.09 -5.98
N GLN A 54 -3.56 -6.80 -6.23
CA GLN A 54 -2.30 -6.05 -6.26
C GLN A 54 -1.67 -5.95 -4.87
N LEU A 55 -2.48 -5.78 -3.83
CA LEU A 55 -1.99 -5.80 -2.46
C LEU A 55 -1.38 -7.16 -2.11
N GLY A 56 -1.99 -8.27 -2.58
CA GLY A 56 -1.43 -9.60 -2.36
C GLY A 56 -0.01 -9.74 -2.93
N ALA A 57 0.23 -9.21 -4.11
CA ALA A 57 1.56 -9.23 -4.72
C ALA A 57 2.55 -8.38 -3.93
N LEU A 58 2.12 -7.21 -3.46
CA LEU A 58 2.97 -6.34 -2.64
C LEU A 58 3.25 -6.94 -1.27
N GLU A 59 2.29 -7.63 -0.67
CA GLU A 59 2.50 -8.36 0.59
C GLU A 59 3.55 -9.45 0.44
N LYS A 60 3.47 -10.23 -0.64
CA LYS A 60 4.46 -11.29 -0.90
C LYS A 60 5.87 -10.76 -1.02
N ALA A 61 6.02 -9.56 -1.56
CA ALA A 61 7.33 -8.92 -1.67
C ALA A 61 7.78 -8.28 -0.36
N GLY A 62 6.90 -8.20 0.63
CA GLY A 62 7.21 -7.57 1.91
C GLY A 62 7.11 -6.04 1.87
N TYR A 63 6.41 -5.49 0.88
CA TYR A 63 6.32 -4.04 0.69
C TYR A 63 5.13 -3.41 1.36
N VAL A 64 4.07 -4.16 1.62
CA VAL A 64 2.91 -3.69 2.38
C VAL A 64 2.51 -4.72 3.43
N THR A 65 1.81 -4.23 4.46
CA THR A 65 1.11 -5.09 5.41
C THR A 65 -0.37 -4.78 5.28
N ARG A 66 -1.18 -5.81 5.46
CA ARG A 66 -2.62 -5.70 5.42
C ARG A 66 -3.16 -6.51 6.59
N PHE A 67 -3.99 -5.90 7.42
CA PHE A 67 -4.60 -6.62 8.53
C PHE A 67 -6.07 -6.24 8.68
N ARG A 68 -6.82 -7.15 9.25
CA ARG A 68 -8.24 -6.97 9.49
C ARG A 68 -8.49 -6.69 10.97
N GLU A 69 -9.22 -5.61 11.23
CA GLU A 69 -9.73 -5.32 12.55
C GLU A 69 -11.17 -5.84 12.59
N TYR A 70 -11.43 -6.81 13.48
CA TYR A 70 -12.77 -7.38 13.57
C TYR A 70 -13.70 -6.42 14.29
N GLY A 71 -14.84 -6.17 13.65
CA GLY A 71 -15.87 -5.32 14.24
C GLY A 71 -16.61 -6.03 15.36
N THR A 72 -17.43 -5.24 16.08
CA THR A 72 -18.37 -5.75 17.05
C THR A 72 -19.66 -6.19 16.34
N SER A 73 -20.64 -6.66 17.09
CA SER A 73 -21.96 -7.02 16.53
C SER A 73 -22.64 -5.89 15.78
N ARG A 74 -22.24 -4.62 16.02
CA ARG A 74 -22.82 -3.44 15.40
C ARG A 74 -21.89 -2.74 14.40
N ALA A 75 -20.60 -3.05 14.41
CA ALA A 75 -19.61 -2.44 13.54
C ALA A 75 -19.07 -3.49 12.58
N LYS A 76 -18.88 -3.11 11.32
CA LYS A 76 -18.29 -4.00 10.31
C LYS A 76 -16.80 -4.14 10.54
N ASP A 77 -16.24 -5.24 10.07
CA ASP A 77 -14.80 -5.42 10.03
C ASP A 77 -14.16 -4.34 9.16
N SER A 78 -12.97 -3.92 9.54
CA SER A 78 -12.19 -2.96 8.78
C SER A 78 -10.88 -3.61 8.35
N VAL A 79 -10.44 -3.32 7.13
CA VAL A 79 -9.14 -3.76 6.63
C VAL A 79 -8.24 -2.53 6.53
N TRP A 80 -7.04 -2.65 7.07
CA TRP A 80 -6.05 -1.58 7.14
C TRP A 80 -4.82 -1.96 6.36
N VAL A 81 -4.21 -1.00 5.70
CA VAL A 81 -3.04 -1.20 4.82
C VAL A 81 -1.98 -0.15 5.15
N ALA A 82 -0.72 -0.58 5.12
CA ALA A 82 0.40 0.32 5.29
C ALA A 82 1.60 -0.15 4.47
N LEU A 83 2.45 0.78 4.04
CA LEU A 83 3.76 0.45 3.50
C LEU A 83 4.66 -0.01 4.63
N THR A 84 5.42 -1.06 4.39
CA THR A 84 6.52 -1.44 5.28
C THR A 84 7.68 -0.46 5.07
N GLU A 85 8.66 -0.49 5.96
CA GLU A 85 9.89 0.28 5.75
C GLU A 85 10.56 -0.11 4.43
N LYS A 86 10.62 -1.42 4.13
CA LYS A 86 11.14 -1.93 2.86
C LYS A 86 10.37 -1.36 1.66
N GLY A 87 9.04 -1.34 1.75
CA GLY A 87 8.19 -0.82 0.68
C GLY A 87 8.37 0.67 0.47
N ALA A 88 8.50 1.43 1.55
CA ALA A 88 8.73 2.87 1.46
C ALA A 88 10.06 3.18 0.80
N VAL A 89 11.11 2.45 1.13
CA VAL A 89 12.44 2.62 0.52
C VAL A 89 12.39 2.30 -0.98
N ALA A 90 11.76 1.18 -1.34
CA ALA A 90 11.63 0.78 -2.74
C ALA A 90 10.83 1.80 -3.53
N PHE A 91 9.74 2.32 -2.97
CA PHE A 91 8.92 3.34 -3.63
C PHE A 91 9.69 4.65 -3.82
N LYS A 92 10.43 5.10 -2.80
CA LYS A 92 11.23 6.32 -2.90
C LYS A 92 12.29 6.22 -3.99
N GLY A 93 12.89 5.04 -4.15
CA GLY A 93 13.84 4.80 -5.24
C GLY A 93 13.20 5.00 -6.61
N LEU A 94 11.98 4.49 -6.81
CA LEU A 94 11.25 4.69 -8.05
C LEU A 94 10.89 6.15 -8.28
N SER A 95 10.45 6.85 -7.24
CA SER A 95 10.09 8.26 -7.32
C SER A 95 11.28 9.11 -7.75
N LEU A 96 12.47 8.84 -7.22
CA LEU A 96 13.68 9.56 -7.59
C LEU A 96 14.07 9.34 -9.05
N ILE A 97 13.81 8.15 -9.57
CA ILE A 97 14.13 7.82 -10.96
C ILE A 97 13.18 8.53 -11.92
N HIS A 98 11.94 8.74 -11.52
CA HIS A 98 10.91 9.34 -12.37
C HIS A 98 10.79 10.85 -12.22
N ILE A 99 11.62 11.46 -11.43
CA ILE A 99 11.76 12.90 -11.36
C ILE A 99 12.73 13.38 -12.45
#